data_e8ebb7f451571f4d569f6a7532f6f89b
#
_entry.id   e8ebb7f451571f4d569f6a7532f6f89b
#
_cell.length_a   1.000
_cell.length_b   1.000
_cell.length_c   1.000
_cell.angle_alpha   90.00
_cell.angle_beta   90.00
_cell.angle_gamma   90.00
#
_symmetry.space_group_name_H-M   'P 1'
#
loop_
_entity.id
_entity.type
_entity.pdbx_description
1 polymer ?
#
loop_
_entity_poly.entity_id
_entity_poly.type
_entity_poly.pdbx_seq_one_letter_code
_entity_poly.pdbx_strand_id
1 'polypeptide(L)'
;MHSFDRRSKRLSWRILTYALKRMRTDPALDHSETPETLRARAGSTITEDGIGGTEALRIWTDVLAKACISVDHPRFFSYVPGAPTEAAGMFDVAVSAANVYGGSWQEGAGAVYAENEALDWVASLAGYPVTSGG
;
A
#
# COMPACT_ATOMS: atom_id res chain seq x y z
N MET A 1 -0.07 -3.00 -24.98
CA MET A 1 -0.53 -4.00 -23.99
C MET A 1 0.70 -4.56 -23.30
N HIS A 2 0.73 -4.53 -21.96
CA HIS A 2 1.89 -4.99 -21.21
C HIS A 2 1.96 -6.52 -21.26
N SER A 3 3.12 -7.07 -21.59
CA SER A 3 3.34 -8.53 -21.58
C SER A 3 3.72 -8.97 -20.16
N PHE A 4 2.96 -9.93 -19.60
CA PHE A 4 3.30 -10.56 -18.32
C PHE A 4 4.30 -11.70 -18.59
N ASP A 5 5.58 -11.35 -18.68
CA ASP A 5 6.68 -12.27 -18.99
C ASP A 5 7.24 -12.98 -17.73
N ARG A 6 8.27 -13.79 -17.91
CA ARG A 6 8.94 -14.49 -16.80
C ARG A 6 9.58 -13.56 -15.78
N ARG A 7 10.04 -12.36 -16.20
CA ARG A 7 10.65 -11.37 -15.30
C ARG A 7 9.57 -10.74 -14.43
N SER A 8 8.45 -10.33 -15.05
CA SER A 8 7.29 -9.77 -14.35
C SER A 8 6.72 -10.76 -13.34
N LYS A 9 6.55 -12.04 -13.74
CA LYS A 9 6.09 -13.09 -12.83
C LYS A 9 7.03 -13.26 -11.63
N ARG A 10 8.34 -13.29 -11.85
CA ARG A 10 9.32 -13.42 -10.76
C ARG A 10 9.28 -12.22 -9.82
N LEU A 11 9.19 -11.02 -10.36
CA LEU A 11 9.07 -9.79 -9.57
C LEU A 11 7.80 -9.81 -8.73
N SER A 12 6.64 -10.15 -9.30
CA SER A 12 5.37 -10.25 -8.57
C SER A 12 5.46 -11.20 -7.39
N TRP A 13 6.06 -12.38 -7.57
CA TRP A 13 6.28 -13.32 -6.47
C TRP A 13 7.19 -12.76 -5.38
N ARG A 14 8.24 -12.03 -5.73
CA ARG A 14 9.14 -11.40 -4.75
C ARG A 14 8.43 -10.30 -3.97
N ILE A 15 7.62 -9.47 -4.64
CA ILE A 15 6.83 -8.43 -3.99
C ILE A 15 5.83 -9.06 -3.02
N LEU A 16 5.09 -10.07 -3.46
CA LEU A 16 4.12 -10.76 -2.61
C LEU A 16 4.80 -11.45 -1.41
N THR A 17 5.94 -12.09 -1.62
CA THR A 17 6.72 -12.71 -0.54
C THR A 17 7.18 -11.66 0.48
N TYR A 18 7.65 -10.51 0.02
CA TYR A 18 8.00 -9.40 0.90
C TYR A 18 6.78 -8.92 1.71
N ALA A 19 5.65 -8.69 1.05
CA ALA A 19 4.42 -8.22 1.70
C ALA A 19 3.94 -9.20 2.79
N LEU A 20 3.86 -10.50 2.46
CA LEU A 20 3.47 -11.54 3.41
C LEU A 20 4.43 -11.65 4.61
N LYS A 21 5.73 -11.52 4.36
CA LYS A 21 6.72 -11.51 5.44
C LYS A 21 6.56 -10.26 6.31
N ARG A 22 6.40 -9.09 5.71
CA ARG A 22 6.24 -7.82 6.40
C ARG A 22 5.02 -7.78 7.32
N MET A 23 3.89 -8.36 6.88
CA MET A 23 2.66 -8.44 7.68
C MET A 23 2.74 -9.44 8.85
N ARG A 24 3.67 -10.38 8.83
CA ARG A 24 3.81 -11.43 9.86
C ARG A 24 4.97 -11.19 10.84
N THR A 25 5.77 -10.20 10.60
CA THR A 25 6.98 -9.93 11.39
C THR A 25 6.81 -8.60 12.08
N ASP A 26 7.02 -8.58 13.39
CA ASP A 26 7.07 -7.32 14.11
C ASP A 26 8.13 -6.41 13.49
N PRO A 27 7.75 -5.20 13.08
CA PRO A 27 8.68 -4.29 12.45
C PRO A 27 9.71 -3.78 13.45
N ALA A 28 10.85 -3.35 12.94
CA ALA A 28 11.76 -2.53 13.74
C ALA A 28 11.10 -1.18 14.05
N LEU A 29 11.53 -0.56 15.15
CA LEU A 29 11.15 0.83 15.44
C LEU A 29 11.98 1.74 14.51
N ASP A 30 11.50 1.87 13.29
CA ASP A 30 12.14 2.68 12.26
C ASP A 30 11.96 4.18 12.52
N HIS A 31 12.78 4.99 11.90
CA HIS A 31 12.76 6.43 12.01
C HIS A 31 12.98 7.08 10.63
N SER A 32 12.57 8.33 10.52
CA SER A 32 12.82 9.12 9.32
C SER A 32 14.31 9.38 9.11
N GLU A 33 14.73 9.42 7.85
CA GLU A 33 16.08 9.79 7.43
C GLU A 33 16.05 11.15 6.72
N THR A 34 17.20 11.82 6.61
CA THR A 34 17.27 13.06 5.86
C THR A 34 17.25 12.81 4.35
N PRO A 35 16.79 13.79 3.55
CA PRO A 35 16.83 13.69 2.09
C PRO A 35 18.23 13.39 1.54
N GLU A 36 19.27 13.94 2.15
CA GLU A 36 20.66 13.74 1.76
C GLU A 36 21.09 12.29 1.99
N THR A 37 20.75 11.72 3.14
CA THR A 37 21.01 10.31 3.47
C THR A 37 20.28 9.38 2.50
N LEU A 38 18.99 9.65 2.25
CA LEU A 38 18.20 8.84 1.31
C LEU A 38 18.77 8.93 -0.10
N ARG A 39 19.15 10.12 -0.57
CA ARG A 39 19.77 10.30 -1.88
C ARG A 39 21.09 9.56 -2.01
N ALA A 40 21.91 9.59 -0.96
CA ALA A 40 23.19 8.87 -0.94
C ALA A 40 23.02 7.35 -0.97
N ARG A 41 21.98 6.81 -0.30
CA ARG A 41 21.74 5.35 -0.18
C ARG A 41 20.92 4.77 -1.34
N ALA A 42 19.90 5.49 -1.80
CA ALA A 42 19.03 5.05 -2.89
C ALA A 42 19.60 5.38 -4.26
N GLY A 43 20.42 6.42 -4.37
CA GLY A 43 20.92 6.93 -5.64
C GLY A 43 19.80 7.59 -6.47
N SER A 44 20.05 7.73 -7.77
CA SER A 44 19.04 8.19 -8.73
C SER A 44 18.17 7.01 -9.14
N THR A 45 16.88 7.05 -8.76
CA THR A 45 15.93 5.98 -9.06
C THR A 45 15.11 6.23 -10.34
N ILE A 46 15.07 7.48 -10.78
CA ILE A 46 14.41 7.89 -12.02
C ILE A 46 15.50 8.16 -13.05
N THR A 47 15.61 7.29 -14.04
CA THR A 47 16.59 7.36 -15.12
C THR A 47 15.89 7.14 -16.46
N GLU A 48 16.52 7.56 -17.57
CA GLU A 48 15.97 7.41 -18.91
C GLU A 48 15.62 5.94 -19.25
N ASP A 49 16.52 5.03 -18.91
CA ASP A 49 16.34 3.58 -19.17
C ASP A 49 15.58 2.85 -18.07
N GLY A 50 15.33 3.50 -16.92
CA GLY A 50 14.79 2.88 -15.71
C GLY A 50 15.80 1.96 -15.01
N ILE A 51 15.59 1.72 -13.71
CA ILE A 51 16.47 0.86 -12.89
C ILE A 51 16.02 -0.60 -12.86
N GLY A 52 14.86 -0.90 -13.41
CA GLY A 52 14.25 -2.22 -13.41
C GLY A 52 13.63 -2.63 -12.07
N GLY A 53 12.55 -3.44 -12.13
CA GLY A 53 11.73 -3.76 -10.96
C GLY A 53 12.45 -4.49 -9.82
N THR A 54 13.48 -5.31 -10.14
CA THR A 54 14.27 -6.02 -9.11
C THR A 54 15.08 -5.04 -8.25
N GLU A 55 15.71 -4.07 -8.88
CA GLU A 55 16.48 -3.05 -8.18
C GLU A 55 15.55 -2.06 -7.45
N ALA A 56 14.44 -1.67 -8.07
CA ALA A 56 13.42 -0.86 -7.42
C ALA A 56 12.91 -1.53 -6.13
N LEU A 57 12.62 -2.84 -6.18
CA LEU A 57 12.21 -3.59 -4.98
C LEU A 57 13.32 -3.63 -3.93
N ARG A 58 14.59 -3.80 -4.32
CA ARG A 58 15.73 -3.78 -3.39
C ARG A 58 15.85 -2.42 -2.71
N ILE A 59 15.79 -1.34 -3.47
CA ILE A 59 15.84 0.01 -2.89
C ILE A 59 14.68 0.25 -1.94
N TRP A 60 13.49 -0.18 -2.29
CA TRP A 60 12.33 -0.12 -1.41
C TRP A 60 12.60 -0.87 -0.08
N THR A 61 12.95 -2.15 -0.14
CA THR A 61 13.08 -3.01 1.03
C THR A 61 14.25 -2.65 1.92
N ASP A 62 15.37 -2.22 1.34
CA ASP A 62 16.62 -2.04 2.06
C ASP A 62 16.89 -0.60 2.49
N VAL A 63 16.24 0.36 1.85
CA VAL A 63 16.46 1.79 2.08
C VAL A 63 15.16 2.51 2.45
N LEU A 64 14.19 2.58 1.53
CA LEU A 64 13.06 3.49 1.67
C LEU A 64 12.06 3.04 2.74
N ALA A 65 11.71 1.76 2.78
CA ALA A 65 10.78 1.24 3.78
C ALA A 65 11.34 1.36 5.21
N LYS A 66 12.66 1.26 5.37
CA LYS A 66 13.33 1.42 6.67
C LYS A 66 13.42 2.87 7.14
N ALA A 67 13.19 3.82 6.25
CA ALA A 67 13.13 5.24 6.57
C ALA A 67 11.69 5.74 6.81
N CYS A 68 10.74 4.81 6.88
CA CYS A 68 9.35 5.09 7.23
C CYS A 68 9.07 4.62 8.66
N ILE A 69 8.26 5.39 9.39
CA ILE A 69 7.80 4.96 10.72
C ILE A 69 6.83 3.78 10.54
N SER A 70 7.09 2.70 11.27
CA SER A 70 6.25 1.50 11.24
C SER A 70 5.03 1.68 12.14
N VAL A 71 3.88 1.99 11.55
CA VAL A 71 2.62 2.26 12.26
C VAL A 71 2.03 1.02 12.95
N ASP A 72 2.46 -0.16 12.54
CA ASP A 72 2.11 -1.46 13.12
C ASP A 72 3.07 -1.93 14.23
N HIS A 73 4.03 -1.09 14.62
CA HIS A 73 4.90 -1.41 15.74
C HIS A 73 4.13 -1.31 17.07
N PRO A 74 4.25 -2.27 18.01
CA PRO A 74 3.50 -2.28 19.28
C PRO A 74 3.71 -1.03 20.16
N ARG A 75 4.76 -0.26 19.91
CA ARG A 75 5.08 1.00 20.62
C ARG A 75 4.75 2.24 19.80
N PHE A 76 3.99 2.11 18.72
CA PHE A 76 3.56 3.25 17.93
C PHE A 76 2.30 3.86 18.55
N PHE A 77 2.38 5.10 19.00
CA PHE A 77 1.29 5.85 19.63
C PHE A 77 1.15 7.28 19.06
N SER A 78 1.65 7.48 17.84
CA SER A 78 1.69 8.80 17.20
C SER A 78 0.80 8.83 15.97
N TYR A 79 0.33 10.02 15.64
CA TYR A 79 -0.44 10.30 14.42
C TYR A 79 -1.80 9.56 14.34
N VAL A 80 -2.43 9.61 13.15
CA VAL A 80 -3.77 9.05 12.90
C VAL A 80 -3.74 7.60 12.37
N PRO A 81 -2.76 7.18 11.52
CA PRO A 81 -2.82 5.88 10.88
C PRO A 81 -2.71 4.74 11.87
N GLY A 82 -3.53 3.71 11.65
CA GLY A 82 -3.47 2.43 12.34
C GLY A 82 -2.80 1.34 11.50
N ALA A 83 -2.45 0.23 12.15
CA ALA A 83 -1.95 -0.94 11.44
C ALA A 83 -3.04 -1.51 10.51
N PRO A 84 -2.70 -1.85 9.26
CA PRO A 84 -3.64 -2.54 8.38
C PRO A 84 -3.88 -3.96 8.87
N THR A 85 -5.08 -4.48 8.65
CA THR A 85 -5.32 -5.92 8.81
C THR A 85 -4.68 -6.68 7.63
N GLU A 86 -4.33 -7.96 7.85
CA GLU A 86 -3.78 -8.81 6.78
C GLU A 86 -4.72 -8.88 5.57
N ALA A 87 -6.02 -8.99 5.81
CA ALA A 87 -7.03 -9.02 4.75
C ALA A 87 -7.05 -7.71 3.96
N ALA A 88 -7.05 -6.55 4.62
CA ALA A 88 -7.06 -5.25 3.95
C ALA A 88 -5.84 -5.10 3.02
N GLY A 89 -4.63 -5.42 3.49
CA GLY A 89 -3.42 -5.34 2.68
C GLY A 89 -3.46 -6.28 1.45
N MET A 90 -4.10 -7.46 1.55
CA MET A 90 -4.26 -8.35 0.41
C MET A 90 -5.35 -7.88 -0.57
N PHE A 91 -6.44 -7.30 -0.06
CA PHE A 91 -7.46 -6.70 -0.92
C PHE A 91 -6.95 -5.49 -1.68
N ASP A 92 -6.05 -4.68 -1.10
CA ASP A 92 -5.38 -3.58 -1.81
C ASP A 92 -4.64 -4.06 -3.07
N VAL A 93 -4.03 -5.24 -3.02
CA VAL A 93 -3.40 -5.86 -4.20
C VAL A 93 -4.44 -6.19 -5.27
N ALA A 94 -5.60 -6.72 -4.88
CA ALA A 94 -6.68 -7.05 -5.81
C ALA A 94 -7.28 -5.79 -6.43
N VAL A 95 -7.54 -4.77 -5.63
CA VAL A 95 -8.07 -3.46 -6.10
C VAL A 95 -7.08 -2.78 -7.04
N SER A 96 -5.80 -2.76 -6.69
CA SER A 96 -4.74 -2.20 -7.54
C SER A 96 -4.60 -2.95 -8.87
N ALA A 97 -4.77 -4.27 -8.87
CA ALA A 97 -4.72 -5.09 -10.09
C ALA A 97 -5.93 -4.83 -11.00
N ALA A 98 -7.11 -4.58 -10.43
CA ALA A 98 -8.32 -4.26 -11.18
C ALA A 98 -8.29 -2.82 -11.71
N ASN A 99 -7.58 -1.91 -11.05
CA ASN A 99 -7.44 -0.50 -11.42
C ASN A 99 -8.78 0.19 -11.70
N VAL A 100 -9.77 -0.06 -10.84
CA VAL A 100 -11.14 0.44 -11.00
C VAL A 100 -11.18 1.95 -10.70
N TYR A 101 -11.88 2.70 -11.53
CA TYR A 101 -12.20 4.08 -11.27
C TYR A 101 -13.47 4.18 -10.41
N GLY A 102 -13.33 4.61 -9.15
CA GLY A 102 -14.43 4.75 -8.19
C GLY A 102 -15.16 6.11 -8.24
N GLY A 103 -14.80 7.00 -9.17
CA GLY A 103 -15.38 8.35 -9.25
C GLY A 103 -16.74 8.44 -9.94
N SER A 104 -17.24 7.36 -10.52
CA SER A 104 -18.57 7.31 -11.10
C SER A 104 -19.22 5.93 -10.99
N TRP A 105 -20.54 5.91 -10.81
CA TRP A 105 -21.30 4.68 -10.79
C TRP A 105 -21.19 3.89 -12.09
N GLN A 106 -21.20 4.58 -13.21
CA GLN A 106 -21.17 3.93 -14.53
C GLN A 106 -19.88 3.13 -14.77
N GLU A 107 -18.76 3.63 -14.29
CA GLU A 107 -17.45 3.02 -14.53
C GLU A 107 -17.02 2.06 -13.43
N GLY A 108 -17.48 2.29 -12.20
CA GLY A 108 -17.04 1.55 -11.02
C GLY A 108 -18.18 1.13 -10.09
N ALA A 109 -19.34 0.76 -10.61
CA ALA A 109 -20.53 0.47 -9.80
C ALA A 109 -20.27 -0.48 -8.62
N GLY A 110 -19.51 -1.55 -8.83
CA GLY A 110 -19.17 -2.51 -7.77
C GLY A 110 -18.31 -1.90 -6.66
N ALA A 111 -17.35 -1.06 -6.99
CA ALA A 111 -16.51 -0.38 -6.01
C ALA A 111 -17.30 0.70 -5.26
N VAL A 112 -18.05 1.51 -5.97
CA VAL A 112 -18.92 2.55 -5.39
C VAL A 112 -19.98 1.94 -4.47
N TYR A 113 -20.57 0.80 -4.85
CA TYR A 113 -21.51 0.08 -4.01
C TYR A 113 -20.86 -0.38 -2.69
N ALA A 114 -19.68 -1.02 -2.77
CA ALA A 114 -18.98 -1.50 -1.59
C ALA A 114 -18.53 -0.35 -0.66
N GLU A 115 -18.12 0.77 -1.24
CA GLU A 115 -17.78 1.98 -0.49
C GLU A 115 -18.99 2.54 0.24
N ASN A 116 -20.13 2.68 -0.44
CA ASN A 116 -21.36 3.17 0.16
C ASN A 116 -21.85 2.26 1.29
N GLU A 117 -21.79 0.94 1.13
CA GLU A 117 -22.12 0.02 2.24
C GLU A 117 -21.22 0.21 3.46
N ALA A 118 -19.92 0.41 3.24
CA ALA A 118 -18.98 0.67 4.34
C ALA A 118 -19.27 2.01 5.02
N LEU A 119 -19.58 3.06 4.25
CA LEU A 119 -19.93 4.38 4.77
C LEU A 119 -21.24 4.35 5.55
N ASP A 120 -22.27 3.65 5.05
CA ASP A 120 -23.55 3.46 5.75
C ASP A 120 -23.35 2.74 7.10
N TRP A 121 -22.49 1.72 7.11
CA TRP A 121 -22.16 1.02 8.33
C TRP A 121 -21.46 1.92 9.35
N VAL A 122 -20.46 2.72 8.92
CA VAL A 122 -19.76 3.68 9.79
C VAL A 122 -20.72 4.75 10.29
N ALA A 123 -21.59 5.29 9.43
CA ALA A 123 -22.60 6.26 9.80
C ALA A 123 -23.56 5.70 10.86
N SER A 124 -23.98 4.45 10.72
CA SER A 124 -24.83 3.78 11.70
C SER A 124 -24.16 3.63 13.06
N LEU A 125 -22.86 3.30 13.10
CA LEU A 125 -22.09 3.24 14.34
C LEU A 125 -21.96 4.59 15.03
N ALA A 126 -21.90 5.66 14.26
CA ALA A 126 -21.87 7.04 14.76
C ALA A 126 -23.24 7.59 15.15
N GLY A 127 -24.32 6.83 14.94
CA GLY A 127 -25.68 7.25 15.24
C GLY A 127 -26.28 8.26 14.26
N TYR A 128 -25.74 8.35 13.06
CA TYR A 128 -26.28 9.21 12.01
C TYR A 128 -27.58 8.65 11.41
N PRO A 129 -28.48 9.51 10.90
CA PRO A 129 -29.69 9.07 10.18
C PRO A 129 -29.36 8.20 8.95
N VAL A 130 -30.26 7.27 8.61
CA VAL A 130 -30.10 6.37 7.43
C VAL A 130 -29.99 7.12 6.10
N THR A 131 -30.40 8.40 6.08
CA THR A 131 -30.32 9.29 4.91
C THR A 131 -29.00 10.05 4.81
N SER A 132 -28.07 9.80 5.72
CA SER A 132 -26.75 10.44 5.68
C SER A 132 -25.94 9.82 4.54
N GLY A 133 -25.34 10.67 3.71
CA GLY A 133 -24.39 10.25 2.69
C GLY A 133 -22.95 10.45 3.15
N GLY A 134 -22.02 9.80 2.48
CA GLY A 134 -20.57 9.95 2.63
C GLY A 134 -19.91 10.30 1.30
#